data_4defcba9223c6808ca4a70fafe06c2d8
#
_entry.id   4defcba9223c6808ca4a70fafe06c2d8
#
_cell.length_a   1.000
_cell.length_b   1.000
_cell.length_c   1.000
_cell.angle_alpha   90.00
_cell.angle_beta   90.00
_cell.angle_gamma   90.00
#
_symmetry.space_group_name_H-M   'P 1'
#
loop_
_entity.id
_entity.type
_entity.pdbx_description
1 polymer ?
#
loop_
_entity_poly.entity_id
_entity_poly.type
_entity_poly.pdbx_seq_one_letter_code
_entity_poly.pdbx_strand_id
1 'polypeptide(L)'
;YATWQGDAGPNETPIPAICAPDGSLVYLIDAGEAIYERDFLLRDGLTVREDYLGIDHLALGMEADSRDNWVMFFRTVFGFTLEHEQTLPDPYGLVRSLAVRSPQGDIRLALNISQSRATQIARSVACYQGAGLQHAAFACRDLPATCDQLAAVAGHALPIPANYYDDLLARFGGEL
;
A
#
# COMPACT_ATOMS: atom_id res chain seq x y z
N TYR A 1 -5.45 -11.47 18.78
CA TYR A 1 -4.17 -11.41 18.06
C TYR A 1 -3.04 -11.22 19.06
N ALA A 2 -1.89 -11.85 18.79
CA ALA A 2 -0.73 -11.77 19.68
C ALA A 2 -0.02 -10.44 19.52
N THR A 3 0.51 -9.93 20.62
CA THR A 3 1.47 -8.82 20.60
C THR A 3 2.87 -9.40 20.45
N TRP A 4 3.75 -8.63 19.84
CA TRP A 4 5.15 -8.97 19.69
C TRP A 4 6.01 -7.77 20.11
N GLN A 5 7.09 -8.06 20.79
CA GLN A 5 8.09 -7.07 21.15
C GLN A 5 9.46 -7.74 20.95
N GLY A 6 10.26 -7.21 20.05
CA GLY A 6 11.63 -7.66 19.82
C GLY A 6 12.59 -7.10 20.85
N ASP A 7 13.78 -7.69 20.91
CA ASP A 7 14.90 -7.12 21.63
C ASP A 7 15.40 -5.88 20.86
N ALA A 8 15.45 -4.74 21.53
CA ALA A 8 16.03 -3.53 20.99
C ALA A 8 17.53 -3.48 21.29
N GLY A 9 18.33 -3.03 20.36
CA GLY A 9 19.75 -2.75 20.57
C GLY A 9 19.96 -1.58 21.55
N PRO A 10 21.21 -1.34 22.00
CA PRO A 10 21.49 -0.36 23.06
C PRO A 10 21.13 1.09 22.71
N ASN A 11 20.93 1.40 21.42
CA ASN A 11 20.54 2.73 20.94
C ASN A 11 19.28 2.68 20.07
N GLU A 12 18.53 1.59 20.09
CA GLU A 12 17.32 1.42 19.30
C GLU A 12 16.07 1.65 20.16
N THR A 13 15.03 2.18 19.52
CA THR A 13 13.73 2.35 20.16
C THR A 13 12.97 1.03 20.16
N PRO A 14 12.53 0.52 21.31
CA PRO A 14 11.64 -0.64 21.33
C PRO A 14 10.28 -0.25 20.75
N ILE A 15 9.95 -0.82 19.58
CA ILE A 15 8.68 -0.55 18.91
C ILE A 15 7.77 -1.76 19.12
N PRO A 16 6.61 -1.60 19.79
CA PRO A 16 5.64 -2.67 19.93
C PRO A 16 5.00 -3.02 18.60
N ALA A 17 4.69 -4.28 18.41
CA ALA A 17 4.01 -4.76 17.21
C ALA A 17 2.85 -5.70 17.53
N ILE A 18 1.95 -5.86 16.57
CA ILE A 18 0.86 -6.83 16.59
C ILE A 18 1.08 -7.82 15.46
N CYS A 19 0.94 -9.10 15.75
CA CYS A 19 1.02 -10.16 14.75
C CYS A 19 -0.23 -10.13 13.88
N ALA A 20 -0.04 -9.97 12.57
CA ALA A 20 -1.09 -10.08 11.57
C ALA A 20 -1.46 -11.55 11.31
N PRO A 21 -2.54 -11.83 10.55
CA PRO A 21 -3.04 -13.18 10.32
C PRO A 21 -2.04 -14.17 9.70
N ASP A 22 -1.10 -13.68 8.92
CA ASP A 22 -0.05 -14.48 8.26
C ASP A 22 1.27 -14.53 9.03
N GLY A 23 1.32 -13.93 10.24
CA GLY A 23 2.51 -13.84 11.07
C GLY A 23 3.40 -12.63 10.77
N SER A 24 3.08 -11.80 9.78
CA SER A 24 3.75 -10.51 9.60
C SER A 24 3.49 -9.57 10.79
N LEU A 25 4.32 -8.54 10.94
CA LEU A 25 4.25 -7.62 12.07
C LEU A 25 3.75 -6.25 11.63
N VAL A 26 2.76 -5.73 12.35
CA VAL A 26 2.33 -4.34 12.25
C VAL A 26 2.90 -3.58 13.43
N TYR A 27 3.93 -2.77 13.17
CA TYR A 27 4.56 -1.94 14.18
C TYR A 27 3.70 -0.71 14.49
N LEU A 28 3.63 -0.38 15.79
CA LEU A 28 2.89 0.77 16.30
C LEU A 28 3.89 1.85 16.71
N ILE A 29 3.94 2.92 15.96
CA ILE A 29 4.85 4.04 16.18
C ILE A 29 4.03 5.22 16.68
N ASP A 30 4.42 5.79 17.82
CA ASP A 30 3.83 7.03 18.31
C ASP A 30 4.37 8.21 17.46
N ALA A 31 3.45 9.04 16.95
CA ALA A 31 3.80 10.22 16.15
C ALA A 31 4.66 11.25 16.92
N GLY A 32 4.65 11.21 18.26
CA GLY A 32 5.50 12.05 19.11
C GLY A 32 6.91 11.53 19.30
N GLU A 33 7.23 10.32 18.87
CA GLU A 33 8.57 9.76 18.99
C GLU A 33 9.46 10.13 17.81
N ALA A 34 10.63 10.68 18.11
CA ALA A 34 11.65 11.03 17.13
C ALA A 34 12.47 9.80 16.69
N ILE A 35 11.77 8.78 16.20
CA ILE A 35 12.37 7.49 15.80
C ILE A 35 13.40 7.69 14.68
N TYR A 36 13.05 8.51 13.69
CA TYR A 36 13.91 8.71 12.53
C TYR A 36 15.19 9.48 12.89
N GLU A 37 15.12 10.40 13.83
CA GLU A 37 16.27 11.18 14.32
C GLU A 37 17.17 10.37 15.24
N ARG A 38 16.61 9.39 15.94
CA ARG A 38 17.33 8.56 16.91
C ARG A 38 17.95 7.32 16.28
N ASP A 39 17.16 6.58 15.51
CA ASP A 39 17.52 5.25 15.03
C ASP A 39 18.13 5.27 13.62
N PHE A 40 18.10 6.43 12.92
CA PHE A 40 18.61 6.59 11.56
C PHE A 40 19.60 7.75 11.45
N LEU A 41 20.61 7.57 10.62
CA LEU A 41 21.49 8.66 10.20
C LEU A 41 20.84 9.41 9.03
N LEU A 42 20.41 10.64 9.29
CA LEU A 42 19.87 11.51 8.25
C LEU A 42 21.00 11.91 7.27
N ARG A 43 20.72 11.83 5.97
CA ARG A 43 21.66 12.29 4.95
C ARG A 43 21.56 13.80 4.83
N ASP A 44 22.69 14.48 4.87
CA ASP A 44 22.76 15.90 4.60
C ASP A 44 22.32 16.25 3.18
N GLY A 45 21.68 17.41 3.03
CA GLY A 45 21.28 17.94 1.72
C GLY A 45 19.99 17.33 1.15
N LEU A 46 19.23 16.57 1.93
CA LEU A 46 17.89 16.16 1.54
C LEU A 46 16.93 17.37 1.56
N THR A 47 16.37 17.68 0.42
CA THR A 47 15.27 18.65 0.32
C THR A 47 13.95 17.91 0.34
N VAL A 48 13.07 18.30 1.25
CA VAL A 48 11.67 17.81 1.24
C VAL A 48 11.00 18.38 -0.02
N ARG A 49 10.41 17.50 -0.81
CA ARG A 49 9.68 17.91 -2.01
C ARG A 49 8.24 18.19 -1.64
N GLU A 50 7.82 19.43 -1.85
CA GLU A 50 6.46 19.88 -1.56
C GLU A 50 5.41 19.35 -2.54
N ASP A 51 5.83 18.71 -3.64
CA ASP A 51 4.94 18.13 -4.66
C ASP A 51 4.19 16.89 -4.16
N TYR A 52 4.79 16.17 -3.20
CA TYR A 52 4.19 14.99 -2.60
C TYR A 52 3.39 15.37 -1.35
N LEU A 53 2.15 14.87 -1.28
CA LEU A 53 1.22 15.14 -0.18
C LEU A 53 1.24 14.03 0.89
N GLY A 54 1.85 12.89 0.58
CA GLY A 54 1.93 11.73 1.46
C GLY A 54 1.56 10.43 0.76
N ILE A 55 1.38 9.38 1.54
CA ILE A 55 0.88 8.08 1.05
C ILE A 55 -0.64 8.15 0.99
N ASP A 56 -1.22 7.91 -0.20
CA ASP A 56 -2.67 7.82 -0.39
C ASP A 56 -3.20 6.47 0.10
N HIS A 57 -2.57 5.38 -0.34
CA HIS A 57 -2.90 4.03 0.13
C HIS A 57 -1.74 3.05 -0.03
N LEU A 58 -1.86 1.94 0.68
CA LEU A 58 -1.03 0.76 0.50
C LEU A 58 -1.88 -0.38 -0.03
N ALA A 59 -1.36 -1.13 -1.00
CA ALA A 59 -2.04 -2.31 -1.53
C ALA A 59 -1.34 -3.59 -1.10
N LEU A 60 -2.09 -4.47 -0.48
CA LEU A 60 -1.65 -5.79 -0.03
C LEU A 60 -2.18 -6.85 -1.00
N GLY A 61 -1.29 -7.67 -1.53
CA GLY A 61 -1.67 -8.91 -2.20
C GLY A 61 -1.79 -10.03 -1.19
N MET A 62 -2.84 -10.84 -1.28
CA MET A 62 -3.04 -11.95 -0.35
C MET A 62 -3.73 -13.14 -1.02
N GLU A 63 -3.67 -14.30 -0.39
CA GLU A 63 -4.40 -15.48 -0.84
C GLU A 63 -5.92 -15.28 -0.74
N ALA A 64 -6.65 -15.85 -1.68
CA ALA A 64 -8.08 -15.61 -1.80
C ALA A 64 -8.89 -16.06 -0.57
N ASP A 65 -8.45 -17.08 0.15
CA ASP A 65 -9.06 -17.62 1.36
C ASP A 65 -8.62 -16.90 2.65
N SER A 66 -7.57 -16.10 2.61
CA SER A 66 -7.07 -15.35 3.77
C SER A 66 -7.70 -13.96 3.95
N ARG A 67 -8.35 -13.41 2.93
CA ARG A 67 -8.86 -12.03 2.93
C ARG A 67 -9.78 -11.72 4.11
N ASP A 68 -10.69 -12.61 4.41
CA ASP A 68 -11.69 -12.36 5.47
C ASP A 68 -11.02 -12.33 6.87
N ASN A 69 -9.94 -13.06 7.06
CA ASN A 69 -9.11 -12.99 8.26
C ASN A 69 -8.44 -11.62 8.38
N TRP A 70 -7.93 -11.06 7.28
CA TRP A 70 -7.35 -9.73 7.24
C TRP A 70 -8.39 -8.62 7.48
N VAL A 71 -9.58 -8.77 6.92
CA VAL A 71 -10.71 -7.86 7.17
C VAL A 71 -11.06 -7.86 8.66
N MET A 72 -11.19 -9.05 9.26
CA MET A 72 -11.46 -9.19 10.70
C MET A 72 -10.34 -8.57 11.53
N PHE A 73 -9.09 -8.77 11.16
CA PHE A 73 -7.94 -8.19 11.82
C PHE A 73 -8.01 -6.66 11.86
N PHE A 74 -8.12 -6.00 10.71
CA PHE A 74 -8.16 -4.54 10.65
C PHE A 74 -9.39 -3.95 11.34
N ARG A 75 -10.55 -4.63 11.26
CA ARG A 75 -11.76 -4.17 11.95
C ARG A 75 -11.66 -4.31 13.46
N THR A 76 -11.19 -5.45 13.95
CA THR A 76 -11.24 -5.74 15.40
C THR A 76 -10.08 -5.12 16.16
N VAL A 77 -8.91 -5.03 15.56
CA VAL A 77 -7.71 -4.48 16.21
C VAL A 77 -7.64 -2.97 16.06
N PHE A 78 -7.94 -2.44 14.88
CA PHE A 78 -7.75 -1.03 14.56
C PHE A 78 -9.06 -0.24 14.35
N GLY A 79 -10.20 -0.92 14.40
CA GLY A 79 -11.49 -0.26 14.18
C GLY A 79 -11.72 0.22 12.75
N PHE A 80 -11.01 -0.34 11.77
CA PHE A 80 -11.16 0.08 10.37
C PHE A 80 -12.55 -0.25 9.83
N THR A 81 -13.04 0.60 8.94
CA THR A 81 -14.28 0.41 8.19
C THR A 81 -13.99 -0.14 6.80
N LEU A 82 -14.96 -0.85 6.23
CA LEU A 82 -14.89 -1.38 4.88
C LEU A 82 -15.40 -0.34 3.89
N GLU A 83 -14.71 -0.21 2.78
CA GLU A 83 -15.20 0.49 1.59
C GLU A 83 -15.85 -0.49 0.62
N HIS A 84 -16.33 0.00 -0.51
CA HIS A 84 -16.97 -0.82 -1.54
C HIS A 84 -15.94 -1.73 -2.23
N GLU A 85 -16.30 -3.02 -2.36
CA GLU A 85 -15.47 -3.98 -3.11
C GLU A 85 -15.56 -3.71 -4.61
N GLN A 86 -14.42 -3.75 -5.29
CA GLN A 86 -14.31 -3.58 -6.73
C GLN A 86 -13.70 -4.82 -7.37
N THR A 87 -14.14 -5.10 -8.61
CA THR A 87 -13.51 -6.11 -9.45
C THR A 87 -12.76 -5.40 -10.57
N LEU A 88 -11.44 -5.60 -10.60
CA LEU A 88 -10.53 -4.94 -11.51
C LEU A 88 -10.01 -5.96 -12.55
N PRO A 89 -9.95 -5.58 -13.83
CA PRO A 89 -9.34 -6.42 -14.85
C PRO A 89 -7.81 -6.42 -14.72
N ASP A 90 -7.22 -7.59 -14.80
CA ASP A 90 -5.78 -7.82 -14.98
C ASP A 90 -5.63 -8.57 -16.32
N PRO A 91 -4.55 -8.41 -17.10
CA PRO A 91 -4.38 -9.10 -18.38
C PRO A 91 -4.55 -10.64 -18.30
N TYR A 92 -4.36 -11.21 -17.12
CA TYR A 92 -4.41 -12.66 -16.90
C TYR A 92 -5.56 -13.11 -15.99
N GLY A 93 -6.54 -12.26 -15.74
CA GLY A 93 -7.70 -12.61 -14.93
C GLY A 93 -8.34 -11.42 -14.22
N LEU A 94 -9.07 -11.70 -13.15
CA LEU A 94 -9.74 -10.69 -12.35
C LEU A 94 -9.08 -10.57 -10.98
N VAL A 95 -8.96 -9.35 -10.51
CA VAL A 95 -8.54 -8.99 -9.16
C VAL A 95 -9.75 -8.42 -8.42
N ARG A 96 -10.06 -8.97 -7.25
CA ARG A 96 -11.03 -8.39 -6.33
C ARG A 96 -10.29 -7.54 -5.31
N SER A 97 -10.66 -6.28 -5.22
CA SER A 97 -10.04 -5.29 -4.33
C SER A 97 -11.06 -4.80 -3.33
N LEU A 98 -10.77 -4.95 -2.06
CA LEU A 98 -11.58 -4.44 -0.95
C LEU A 98 -10.73 -3.48 -0.13
N ALA A 99 -11.12 -2.21 -0.06
CA ALA A 99 -10.41 -1.25 0.76
C ALA A 99 -10.92 -1.24 2.19
N VAL A 100 -10.00 -1.10 3.13
CA VAL A 100 -10.28 -0.80 4.53
C VAL A 100 -9.66 0.55 4.90
N ARG A 101 -10.35 1.32 5.73
CA ARG A 101 -9.98 2.69 6.07
C ARG A 101 -10.00 2.91 7.57
N SER A 102 -8.98 3.61 8.09
CA SER A 102 -8.93 3.99 9.50
C SER A 102 -10.09 4.91 9.89
N PRO A 103 -10.49 4.94 11.17
CA PRO A 103 -11.59 5.81 11.63
C PRO A 103 -11.38 7.30 11.32
N GLN A 104 -10.12 7.76 11.37
CA GLN A 104 -9.75 9.14 11.05
C GLN A 104 -9.63 9.38 9.53
N GLY A 105 -9.57 8.31 8.75
CA GLY A 105 -9.47 8.37 7.30
C GLY A 105 -8.04 8.53 6.74
N ASP A 106 -7.04 8.59 7.60
CA ASP A 106 -5.65 8.85 7.21
C ASP A 106 -4.93 7.63 6.65
N ILE A 107 -5.39 6.42 7.01
CA ILE A 107 -4.80 5.17 6.53
C ILE A 107 -5.84 4.43 5.68
N ARG A 108 -5.44 4.09 4.47
CA ARG A 108 -6.23 3.31 3.53
C ARG A 108 -5.41 2.13 3.01
N LEU A 109 -5.97 0.93 3.12
CA LEU A 109 -5.33 -0.30 2.67
C LEU A 109 -6.25 -1.00 1.67
N ALA A 110 -5.73 -1.34 0.50
CA ALA A 110 -6.43 -2.15 -0.49
C ALA A 110 -6.03 -3.62 -0.33
N LEU A 111 -6.99 -4.47 0.01
CA LEU A 111 -6.83 -5.90 0.19
C LEU A 111 -7.18 -6.59 -1.14
N ASN A 112 -6.15 -7.02 -1.86
CA ASN A 112 -6.27 -7.53 -3.22
C ASN A 112 -6.11 -9.05 -3.25
N ILE A 113 -7.08 -9.73 -3.85
CA ILE A 113 -7.05 -11.17 -4.07
C ILE A 113 -7.30 -11.50 -5.55
N SER A 114 -6.80 -12.65 -5.99
CA SER A 114 -7.13 -13.21 -7.29
C SER A 114 -7.25 -14.72 -7.20
N GLN A 115 -8.24 -15.28 -7.92
CA GLN A 115 -8.37 -16.72 -8.09
C GLN A 115 -7.51 -17.25 -9.24
N SER A 116 -7.11 -16.37 -10.18
CA SER A 116 -6.18 -16.72 -11.25
C SER A 116 -4.75 -16.65 -10.74
N ARG A 117 -3.98 -17.71 -10.93
CA ARG A 117 -2.56 -17.78 -10.56
C ARG A 117 -1.63 -16.95 -11.45
N ALA A 118 -2.14 -16.43 -12.57
CA ALA A 118 -1.34 -15.70 -13.55
C ALA A 118 -1.37 -14.18 -13.35
N THR A 119 -2.29 -13.65 -12.54
CA THR A 119 -2.38 -12.21 -12.25
C THR A 119 -1.16 -11.68 -11.52
N GLN A 120 -0.93 -10.38 -11.59
CA GLN A 120 0.18 -9.73 -10.85
C GLN A 120 0.04 -9.94 -9.33
N ILE A 121 -1.18 -9.90 -8.81
CA ILE A 121 -1.43 -10.17 -7.38
C ILE A 121 -1.00 -11.59 -7.01
N ALA A 122 -1.41 -12.60 -7.77
CA ALA A 122 -1.04 -13.98 -7.49
C ALA A 122 0.48 -14.21 -7.58
N ARG A 123 1.17 -13.55 -8.50
CA ARG A 123 2.64 -13.60 -8.60
C ARG A 123 3.31 -12.96 -7.39
N SER A 124 2.79 -11.81 -6.93
CA SER A 124 3.27 -11.14 -5.72
C SER A 124 3.15 -12.04 -4.49
N VAL A 125 1.96 -12.63 -4.29
CA VAL A 125 1.70 -13.61 -3.22
C VAL A 125 2.67 -14.80 -3.29
N ALA A 126 2.92 -15.34 -4.49
CA ALA A 126 3.87 -16.42 -4.67
C ALA A 126 5.32 -16.03 -4.34
N CYS A 127 5.74 -14.80 -4.69
CA CYS A 127 7.06 -14.28 -4.35
C CYS A 127 7.26 -14.10 -2.84
N TYR A 128 6.25 -13.61 -2.14
CA TYR A 128 6.27 -13.42 -0.69
C TYR A 128 6.03 -14.72 0.08
N GLN A 129 5.52 -15.77 -0.58
CA GLN A 129 5.04 -17.01 0.04
C GLN A 129 3.92 -16.75 1.06
N GLY A 130 3.09 -15.74 0.81
CA GLY A 130 2.00 -15.30 1.66
C GLY A 130 1.54 -13.90 1.29
N ALA A 131 0.82 -13.24 2.19
CA ALA A 131 0.42 -11.86 1.99
C ALA A 131 1.63 -10.92 2.05
N GLY A 132 1.54 -9.80 1.33
CA GLY A 132 2.61 -8.81 1.33
C GLY A 132 2.23 -7.51 0.66
N LEU A 133 3.02 -6.48 0.91
CA LEU A 133 2.88 -5.17 0.28
C LEU A 133 3.21 -5.27 -1.21
N GLN A 134 2.22 -5.02 -2.06
CA GLN A 134 2.38 -5.07 -3.50
C GLN A 134 2.77 -3.71 -4.06
N HIS A 135 2.12 -2.63 -3.61
CA HIS A 135 2.52 -1.26 -3.96
C HIS A 135 2.11 -0.24 -2.89
N ALA A 136 2.74 0.93 -2.95
CA ALA A 136 2.35 2.13 -2.24
C ALA A 136 1.98 3.20 -3.27
N ALA A 137 0.83 3.84 -3.09
CA ALA A 137 0.40 4.99 -3.89
C ALA A 137 0.70 6.28 -3.13
N PHE A 138 1.30 7.23 -3.82
CA PHE A 138 1.61 8.55 -3.28
C PHE A 138 0.68 9.59 -3.88
N ALA A 139 0.09 10.41 -3.03
CA ALA A 139 -0.64 11.59 -3.47
C ALA A 139 0.34 12.67 -3.89
N CYS A 140 0.08 13.34 -5.00
CA CYS A 140 0.86 14.48 -5.48
C CYS A 140 -0.06 15.62 -5.94
N ARG A 141 0.48 16.83 -6.02
CA ARG A 141 -0.28 18.02 -6.43
C ARG A 141 -0.55 18.04 -7.94
N ASP A 142 0.44 17.64 -8.72
CA ASP A 142 0.41 17.64 -10.18
C ASP A 142 1.00 16.30 -10.67
N LEU A 143 0.12 15.41 -11.12
CA LEU A 143 0.53 14.07 -11.56
C LEU A 143 1.37 14.11 -12.84
N PRO A 144 1.01 14.85 -13.92
CA PRO A 144 1.84 14.95 -15.11
C PRO A 144 3.25 15.46 -14.81
N ALA A 145 3.38 16.58 -14.10
CA ALA A 145 4.68 17.14 -13.74
C ALA A 145 5.50 16.18 -12.85
N THR A 146 4.85 15.45 -11.94
CA THR A 146 5.49 14.45 -11.10
C THR A 146 6.00 13.26 -11.92
N CYS A 147 5.23 12.79 -12.90
CA CYS A 147 5.63 11.71 -13.81
C CYS A 147 6.84 12.11 -14.67
N ASP A 148 6.86 13.33 -15.21
CA ASP A 148 8.00 13.83 -16.00
C ASP A 148 9.28 13.90 -15.16
N GLN A 149 9.17 14.34 -13.93
CA GLN A 149 10.31 14.40 -13.01
C GLN A 149 10.81 13.00 -12.62
N LEU A 150 9.90 12.06 -12.35
CA LEU A 150 10.26 10.67 -12.06
C LEU A 150 10.94 10.00 -13.25
N ALA A 151 10.43 10.23 -14.47
CA ALA A 151 11.03 9.71 -15.69
C ALA A 151 12.48 10.22 -15.88
N ALA A 152 12.75 11.48 -15.53
CA ALA A 152 14.09 12.07 -15.63
C ALA A 152 15.10 11.47 -14.63
N VAL A 153 14.63 11.03 -13.45
CA VAL A 153 15.50 10.54 -12.36
C VAL A 153 15.61 9.02 -12.34
N ALA A 154 14.51 8.31 -12.51
CA ALA A 154 14.44 6.85 -12.30
C ALA A 154 14.35 6.05 -13.60
N GLY A 155 13.97 6.65 -14.72
CA GLY A 155 13.90 6.00 -16.04
C GLY A 155 12.88 4.85 -16.16
N HIS A 156 11.99 4.65 -15.19
CA HIS A 156 11.16 3.45 -15.06
C HIS A 156 9.65 3.75 -14.90
N ALA A 157 9.16 4.80 -15.55
CA ALA A 157 7.71 4.99 -15.64
C ALA A 157 7.10 3.84 -16.46
N LEU A 158 6.07 3.20 -15.93
CA LEU A 158 5.30 2.19 -16.66
C LEU A 158 4.61 2.85 -17.86
N PRO A 159 4.90 2.46 -19.10
CA PRO A 159 4.24 3.05 -20.26
C PRO A 159 2.76 2.65 -20.26
N ILE A 160 1.89 3.65 -20.31
CA ILE A 160 0.44 3.44 -20.44
C ILE A 160 0.13 3.35 -21.93
N PRO A 161 -0.50 2.26 -22.42
CA PRO A 161 -0.83 2.11 -23.83
C PRO A 161 -1.92 3.10 -24.24
N ALA A 162 -1.88 3.56 -25.50
CA ALA A 162 -2.78 4.60 -25.99
C ALA A 162 -4.28 4.24 -25.85
N ASN A 163 -4.64 2.96 -26.05
CA ASN A 163 -6.01 2.48 -25.89
C ASN A 163 -6.59 2.66 -24.47
N TYR A 164 -5.75 2.83 -23.45
CA TYR A 164 -6.21 3.16 -22.09
C TYR A 164 -6.96 4.50 -22.07
N TYR A 165 -6.43 5.49 -22.78
CA TYR A 165 -7.06 6.82 -22.86
C TYR A 165 -8.34 6.79 -23.68
N ASP A 166 -8.39 5.97 -24.73
CA ASP A 166 -9.59 5.73 -25.53
C ASP A 166 -10.71 5.11 -24.68
N ASP A 167 -10.35 4.13 -23.82
CA ASP A 167 -11.28 3.50 -22.88
C ASP A 167 -11.78 4.50 -21.82
N LEU A 168 -10.91 5.37 -21.32
CA LEU A 168 -11.31 6.41 -20.36
C LEU A 168 -12.28 7.41 -21.02
N LEU A 169 -11.99 7.88 -22.21
CA LEU A 169 -12.86 8.78 -22.95
C LEU A 169 -14.22 8.14 -23.24
N ALA A 170 -14.24 6.84 -23.58
CA ALA A 170 -15.48 6.10 -23.82
C ALA A 170 -16.34 5.93 -22.55
N ARG A 171 -15.72 5.83 -21.37
CA ARG A 171 -16.42 5.63 -20.07
C ARG A 171 -16.87 6.92 -19.43
N PHE A 172 -16.05 7.95 -19.49
CA PHE A 172 -16.25 9.19 -18.73
C PHE A 172 -16.51 10.42 -19.60
N GLY A 173 -16.46 10.28 -20.94
CA GLY A 173 -16.59 11.41 -21.86
C GLY A 173 -15.41 12.38 -21.73
N GLY A 174 -15.60 13.62 -22.14
CA GLY A 174 -14.56 14.66 -22.07
C GLY A 174 -14.48 15.40 -20.73
N GLU A 175 -14.96 14.83 -19.64
CA GLU A 175 -14.97 15.42 -18.29
C GLU A 175 -13.74 15.00 -17.43
N LEU A 176 -12.63 14.62 -18.06
CA LEU A 176 -11.36 14.31 -17.38
C LEU A 176 -10.41 15.50 -17.46
#